data_76ffcbde95c7da111b0e4751aff9375b
#
_entry.id   76ffcbde95c7da111b0e4751aff9375b
#
_cell.length_a   1.000
_cell.length_b   1.000
_cell.length_c   1.000
_cell.angle_alpha   90.00
_cell.angle_beta   90.00
_cell.angle_gamma   90.00
#
_symmetry.space_group_name_H-M   'P 1'
#
loop_
_entity.id
_entity.type
_entity.pdbx_description
1 polymer ?
#
loop_
_entity_poly.entity_id
_entity_poly.type
_entity_poly.pdbx_seq_one_letter_code
_entity_poly.pdbx_strand_id
1 'polypeptide(L)'
;VKIGIFGAGAVGGHLAVKLHRAGAKVSVIARGAHLSAIRANGLTVKSKEQTINVCLPATDRAEELGPQDCVIITLKANALPYAAAEIAKLVTPRTTLVTTSNGIPYWYFYGLDSPWRDHVVESVDPGGRLWELLPPRQVVGCIVFYAAEVIEPGIIEHTYSNRFSLGEPNGNKSARTESLSQLLSEAGLKAPVCANIRSELWLKLWGNLAFNPLSALTGLTVDRLTSRLDLRNTARAMMEEAALVAKALGISFSMSIDERIDLTGSVGAHKTSMLQDLERGRPMEIDALLGAVVELGRLTGKPMPQCEAMLALVRGRARQAGLYPD
;
A
#
# COMPACT_ATOMS: atom_id res chain seq x y z
N VAL A 1 23.55 1.15 -7.05
CA VAL A 1 22.38 0.30 -6.76
C VAL A 1 21.45 0.36 -7.97
N LYS A 2 21.04 -0.79 -8.51
CA LYS A 2 20.04 -0.93 -9.57
C LYS A 2 18.66 -1.09 -8.92
N ILE A 3 17.74 -0.19 -9.23
CA ILE A 3 16.40 -0.18 -8.65
C ILE A 3 15.36 -0.38 -9.75
N GLY A 4 14.63 -1.48 -9.65
CA GLY A 4 13.47 -1.73 -10.48
C GLY A 4 12.20 -1.27 -9.75
N ILE A 5 11.42 -0.37 -10.34
CA ILE A 5 10.11 0.00 -9.80
C ILE A 5 9.04 -0.75 -10.57
N PHE A 6 8.37 -1.68 -9.92
CA PHE A 6 7.31 -2.46 -10.52
C PHE A 6 5.95 -1.78 -10.31
N GLY A 7 5.49 -1.08 -11.37
CA GLY A 7 4.30 -0.26 -11.37
C GLY A 7 4.59 1.24 -11.33
N ALA A 8 4.80 1.89 -12.48
CA ALA A 8 5.08 3.33 -12.56
C ALA A 8 3.81 4.21 -12.39
N GLY A 9 2.85 3.78 -11.57
CA GLY A 9 1.68 4.58 -11.19
C GLY A 9 2.05 5.81 -10.34
N ALA A 10 1.07 6.37 -9.65
CA ALA A 10 1.26 7.60 -8.87
C ALA A 10 2.41 7.52 -7.86
N VAL A 11 2.44 6.46 -7.04
CA VAL A 11 3.50 6.25 -6.04
C VAL A 11 4.81 5.87 -6.71
N GLY A 12 4.79 4.83 -7.57
CA GLY A 12 6.01 4.30 -8.18
C GLY A 12 6.68 5.28 -9.13
N GLY A 13 5.91 6.01 -9.92
CA GLY A 13 6.48 7.00 -10.81
C GLY A 13 7.08 8.20 -10.07
N HIS A 14 6.44 8.66 -8.97
CA HIS A 14 7.06 9.69 -8.13
C HIS A 14 8.38 9.22 -7.51
N LEU A 15 8.40 7.98 -6.95
CA LEU A 15 9.63 7.38 -6.43
C LEU A 15 10.71 7.27 -7.52
N ALA A 16 10.33 6.87 -8.75
CA ALA A 16 11.25 6.77 -9.86
C ALA A 16 11.95 8.10 -10.16
N VAL A 17 11.16 9.18 -10.27
CA VAL A 17 11.69 10.51 -10.55
C VAL A 17 12.61 10.99 -9.42
N LYS A 18 12.19 10.82 -8.16
CA LYS A 18 12.97 11.27 -7.00
C LYS A 18 14.28 10.51 -6.85
N LEU A 19 14.24 9.18 -6.94
CA LEU A 19 15.44 8.33 -6.84
C LEU A 19 16.40 8.54 -8.03
N HIS A 20 15.88 8.69 -9.24
CA HIS A 20 16.71 8.99 -10.42
C HIS A 20 17.46 10.31 -10.26
N ARG A 21 16.78 11.36 -9.76
CA ARG A 21 17.43 12.65 -9.47
C ARG A 21 18.47 12.59 -8.36
N ALA A 22 18.32 11.68 -7.41
CA ALA A 22 19.32 11.40 -6.38
C ALA A 22 20.49 10.55 -6.89
N GLY A 23 20.56 10.26 -8.20
CA GLY A 23 21.67 9.54 -8.82
C GLY A 23 21.53 8.01 -8.82
N ALA A 24 20.40 7.45 -8.38
CA ALA A 24 20.18 6.00 -8.46
C ALA A 24 19.94 5.54 -9.90
N LYS A 25 20.39 4.32 -10.23
CA LYS A 25 20.08 3.66 -11.51
C LYS A 25 18.67 3.07 -11.45
N VAL A 26 17.67 3.86 -11.85
CA VAL A 26 16.26 3.49 -11.79
C VAL A 26 15.74 3.06 -13.14
N SER A 27 14.97 1.98 -13.15
CA SER A 27 14.17 1.52 -14.28
C SER A 27 12.74 1.25 -13.81
N VAL A 28 11.74 1.34 -14.70
CA VAL A 28 10.34 1.17 -14.34
C VAL A 28 9.64 0.13 -15.20
N ILE A 29 8.72 -0.61 -14.59
CA ILE A 29 7.72 -1.43 -15.28
C ILE A 29 6.43 -0.62 -15.34
N ALA A 30 5.94 -0.38 -16.56
CA ALA A 30 4.70 0.31 -16.85
C ALA A 30 3.98 -0.38 -18.01
N ARG A 31 2.73 -0.03 -18.29
CA ARG A 31 1.93 -0.65 -19.36
C ARG A 31 1.13 0.38 -20.18
N GLY A 32 0.72 -0.02 -21.37
CA GLY A 32 -0.22 0.72 -22.21
C GLY A 32 0.19 2.16 -22.50
N ALA A 33 -0.77 3.07 -22.55
CA ALA A 33 -0.56 4.47 -22.86
C ALA A 33 0.44 5.16 -21.92
N HIS A 34 0.46 4.75 -20.62
CA HIS A 34 1.40 5.30 -19.65
C HIS A 34 2.86 4.95 -19.99
N LEU A 35 3.14 3.68 -20.37
CA LEU A 35 4.46 3.27 -20.84
C LEU A 35 4.87 4.01 -22.12
N SER A 36 3.95 4.10 -23.09
CA SER A 36 4.22 4.80 -24.36
C SER A 36 4.60 6.25 -24.12
N ALA A 37 3.88 6.94 -23.23
CA ALA A 37 4.17 8.32 -22.87
C ALA A 37 5.53 8.47 -22.15
N ILE A 38 5.85 7.56 -21.20
CA ILE A 38 7.15 7.58 -20.50
C ILE A 38 8.32 7.38 -21.50
N ARG A 39 8.16 6.47 -22.44
CA ARG A 39 9.21 6.23 -23.48
C ARG A 39 9.40 7.43 -24.40
N ALA A 40 8.32 8.09 -24.80
CA ALA A 40 8.37 9.21 -25.73
C ALA A 40 8.80 10.53 -25.08
N ASN A 41 8.30 10.82 -23.87
CA ASN A 41 8.38 12.15 -23.28
C ASN A 41 9.06 12.17 -21.90
N GLY A 42 9.52 11.02 -21.40
CA GLY A 42 9.96 10.88 -20.02
C GLY A 42 8.80 10.82 -19.02
N LEU A 43 9.15 10.74 -17.76
CA LEU A 43 8.20 10.70 -16.64
C LEU A 43 8.21 12.04 -15.91
N THR A 44 7.04 12.68 -15.83
CA THR A 44 6.87 14.00 -15.22
C THR A 44 6.18 13.89 -13.87
N VAL A 45 6.74 14.56 -12.87
CA VAL A 45 6.09 14.78 -11.57
C VAL A 45 5.86 16.29 -11.40
N LYS A 46 4.59 16.65 -11.18
CA LYS A 46 4.16 18.01 -10.82
C LYS A 46 3.88 18.07 -9.32
N SER A 47 4.35 19.09 -8.65
CA SER A 47 3.99 19.43 -7.27
C SER A 47 3.70 20.94 -7.20
N LYS A 48 3.23 21.42 -6.04
CA LYS A 48 3.02 22.87 -5.83
C LYS A 48 4.31 23.68 -6.03
N GLU A 49 5.46 23.09 -5.79
CA GLU A 49 6.74 23.78 -5.75
C GLU A 49 7.49 23.67 -7.08
N GLN A 50 7.35 22.57 -7.80
CA GLN A 50 8.15 22.28 -8.98
C GLN A 50 7.52 21.26 -9.92
N THR A 51 7.92 21.32 -11.17
CA THR A 51 7.69 20.28 -12.17
C THR A 51 9.03 19.65 -12.53
N ILE A 52 9.12 18.33 -12.46
CA ILE A 52 10.33 17.56 -12.74
C ILE A 52 10.01 16.55 -13.84
N ASN A 53 10.82 16.55 -14.90
CA ASN A 53 10.79 15.51 -15.93
C ASN A 53 12.11 14.77 -15.93
N VAL A 54 12.07 13.44 -16.10
CA VAL A 54 13.24 12.59 -16.24
C VAL A 54 13.02 11.53 -17.33
N CYS A 55 14.07 11.25 -18.11
CA CYS A 55 14.11 10.10 -19.02
C CYS A 55 14.77 8.94 -18.28
N LEU A 56 14.09 7.80 -18.22
CA LEU A 56 14.60 6.60 -17.58
C LEU A 56 14.14 5.34 -18.34
N PRO A 57 14.86 4.22 -18.24
CA PRO A 57 14.45 2.96 -18.86
C PRO A 57 13.07 2.53 -18.40
N ALA A 58 12.15 2.27 -19.35
CA ALA A 58 10.79 1.87 -19.10
C ALA A 58 10.37 0.73 -20.03
N THR A 59 9.79 -0.33 -19.46
CA THR A 59 9.33 -1.49 -20.23
C THR A 59 8.10 -2.11 -19.56
N ASP A 60 7.38 -2.96 -20.27
CA ASP A 60 6.33 -3.84 -19.73
C ASP A 60 6.81 -5.29 -19.55
N ARG A 61 8.06 -5.58 -19.90
CA ARG A 61 8.69 -6.90 -19.85
C ARG A 61 9.82 -6.91 -18.82
N ALA A 62 9.61 -7.58 -17.70
CA ALA A 62 10.57 -7.61 -16.59
C ALA A 62 11.94 -8.19 -17.02
N GLU A 63 11.95 -9.20 -17.91
CA GLU A 63 13.18 -9.82 -18.40
C GLU A 63 14.13 -8.85 -19.10
N GLU A 64 13.63 -7.77 -19.70
CA GLU A 64 14.47 -6.76 -20.36
C GLU A 64 15.33 -5.96 -19.39
N LEU A 65 14.91 -5.86 -18.14
CA LEU A 65 15.64 -5.15 -17.08
C LEU A 65 16.68 -6.06 -16.40
N GLY A 66 16.42 -7.37 -16.40
CA GLY A 66 17.25 -8.36 -15.69
C GLY A 66 17.24 -8.16 -14.17
N PRO A 67 18.10 -8.87 -13.43
CA PRO A 67 18.15 -8.82 -11.98
C PRO A 67 18.45 -7.42 -11.44
N GLN A 68 17.76 -7.07 -10.35
CA GLN A 68 17.87 -5.79 -9.65
C GLN A 68 18.45 -5.98 -8.23
N ASP A 69 19.10 -4.94 -7.69
CA ASP A 69 19.56 -4.94 -6.31
C ASP A 69 18.37 -4.68 -5.36
N CYS A 70 17.43 -3.84 -5.81
CA CYS A 70 16.20 -3.52 -5.09
C CYS A 70 15.02 -3.49 -6.07
N VAL A 71 13.91 -4.12 -5.70
CA VAL A 71 12.64 -4.03 -6.44
C VAL A 71 11.60 -3.38 -5.53
N ILE A 72 11.16 -2.18 -5.92
CA ILE A 72 10.08 -1.47 -5.22
C ILE A 72 8.76 -1.78 -5.92
N ILE A 73 7.88 -2.48 -5.23
CA ILE A 73 6.59 -2.94 -5.74
C ILE A 73 5.52 -1.94 -5.32
N THR A 74 4.99 -1.21 -6.29
CA THR A 74 3.99 -0.16 -6.07
C THR A 74 2.65 -0.50 -6.73
N LEU A 75 2.41 -1.77 -6.94
CA LEU A 75 1.12 -2.28 -7.37
C LEU A 75 0.11 -2.22 -6.22
N LYS A 76 -1.16 -2.14 -6.56
CA LYS A 76 -2.25 -2.40 -5.61
C LYS A 76 -2.21 -3.84 -5.13
N ALA A 77 -2.64 -4.09 -3.88
CA ALA A 77 -2.61 -5.41 -3.27
C ALA A 77 -3.34 -6.47 -4.12
N ASN A 78 -4.49 -6.14 -4.68
CA ASN A 78 -5.29 -7.04 -5.53
C ASN A 78 -4.62 -7.39 -6.88
N ALA A 79 -3.65 -6.62 -7.35
CA ALA A 79 -2.91 -6.90 -8.58
C ALA A 79 -1.62 -7.69 -8.34
N LEU A 80 -1.13 -7.71 -7.11
CA LEU A 80 0.16 -8.27 -6.76
C LEU A 80 0.27 -9.80 -7.01
N PRO A 81 -0.71 -10.64 -6.64
CA PRO A 81 -0.65 -12.09 -6.89
C PRO A 81 -0.51 -12.43 -8.38
N TYR A 82 -1.15 -11.66 -9.25
CA TYR A 82 -1.08 -11.86 -10.71
C TYR A 82 0.25 -11.42 -11.32
N ALA A 83 0.95 -10.50 -10.66
CA ALA A 83 2.24 -9.97 -11.11
C ALA A 83 3.44 -10.72 -10.52
N ALA A 84 3.23 -11.62 -9.56
CA ALA A 84 4.30 -12.25 -8.79
C ALA A 84 5.36 -12.93 -9.66
N ALA A 85 4.96 -13.69 -10.69
CA ALA A 85 5.87 -14.37 -11.60
C ALA A 85 6.72 -13.39 -12.44
N GLU A 86 6.14 -12.26 -12.84
CA GLU A 86 6.89 -11.23 -13.58
C GLU A 86 7.87 -10.49 -12.66
N ILE A 87 7.46 -10.20 -11.41
CA ILE A 87 8.35 -9.58 -10.42
C ILE A 87 9.52 -10.51 -10.11
N ALA A 88 9.28 -11.81 -9.98
CA ALA A 88 10.30 -12.81 -9.68
C ALA A 88 11.46 -12.84 -10.71
N LYS A 89 11.21 -12.45 -11.96
CA LYS A 89 12.27 -12.32 -13.00
C LYS A 89 13.32 -11.25 -12.67
N LEU A 90 12.98 -10.28 -11.80
CA LEU A 90 13.90 -9.22 -11.36
C LEU A 90 14.67 -9.62 -10.09
N VAL A 91 14.32 -10.75 -9.48
CA VAL A 91 14.74 -11.13 -8.13
C VAL A 91 15.85 -12.17 -8.15
N THR A 92 16.89 -11.93 -7.35
CA THR A 92 17.92 -12.90 -6.99
C THR A 92 17.91 -13.12 -5.47
N PRO A 93 18.63 -14.09 -4.92
CA PRO A 93 18.72 -14.26 -3.46
C PRO A 93 19.22 -13.04 -2.68
N ARG A 94 19.85 -12.07 -3.35
CA ARG A 94 20.38 -10.81 -2.76
C ARG A 94 19.48 -9.59 -2.98
N THR A 95 18.45 -9.72 -3.79
CA THR A 95 17.54 -8.61 -4.10
C THR A 95 16.72 -8.22 -2.86
N THR A 96 16.64 -6.95 -2.54
CA THR A 96 15.70 -6.42 -1.56
C THR A 96 14.37 -6.13 -2.22
N LEU A 97 13.29 -6.67 -1.68
CA LEU A 97 11.92 -6.38 -2.09
C LEU A 97 11.31 -5.32 -1.18
N VAL A 98 10.67 -4.31 -1.75
CA VAL A 98 9.97 -3.28 -0.97
C VAL A 98 8.51 -3.25 -1.42
N THR A 99 7.58 -3.51 -0.50
CA THR A 99 6.14 -3.52 -0.80
C THR A 99 5.47 -2.28 -0.22
N THR A 100 4.68 -1.58 -1.03
CA THR A 100 4.05 -0.30 -0.66
C THR A 100 2.52 -0.32 -0.70
N SER A 101 1.91 -1.49 -0.93
CA SER A 101 0.44 -1.65 -0.99
C SER A 101 -0.24 -1.32 0.33
N ASN A 102 -1.50 -0.92 0.25
CA ASN A 102 -2.34 -0.72 1.44
C ASN A 102 -2.83 -2.05 2.01
N GLY A 103 -3.23 -2.03 3.28
CA GLY A 103 -3.83 -3.17 3.96
C GLY A 103 -2.80 -4.13 4.55
N ILE A 104 -3.26 -5.32 4.92
CA ILE A 104 -2.40 -6.39 5.42
C ILE A 104 -1.55 -6.93 4.27
N PRO A 105 -0.22 -6.92 4.36
CA PRO A 105 0.65 -7.46 3.32
C PRO A 105 0.81 -8.97 3.46
N TYR A 106 1.16 -9.66 2.37
CA TYR A 106 1.35 -11.10 2.35
C TYR A 106 2.42 -11.60 3.35
N TRP A 107 3.44 -10.78 3.64
CA TRP A 107 4.52 -11.10 4.59
C TRP A 107 4.17 -10.83 6.06
N TYR A 108 2.92 -10.49 6.37
CA TYR A 108 2.51 -10.00 7.69
C TYR A 108 2.97 -10.91 8.85
N PHE A 109 2.85 -12.21 8.72
CA PHE A 109 3.22 -13.17 9.77
C PHE A 109 4.67 -13.66 9.71
N TYR A 110 5.46 -13.23 8.71
CA TYR A 110 6.85 -13.66 8.60
C TYR A 110 7.67 -13.23 9.81
N GLY A 111 8.30 -14.24 10.47
CA GLY A 111 9.16 -14.03 11.62
C GLY A 111 8.46 -13.42 12.84
N LEU A 112 7.12 -13.39 12.88
CA LEU A 112 6.35 -12.95 14.03
C LEU A 112 6.50 -13.96 15.17
N ASP A 113 6.85 -13.49 16.37
CA ASP A 113 6.88 -14.34 17.57
C ASP A 113 5.45 -14.52 18.11
N SER A 114 4.75 -15.49 17.53
CA SER A 114 3.36 -15.80 17.85
C SER A 114 2.99 -17.22 17.38
N PRO A 115 1.86 -17.79 17.86
CA PRO A 115 1.35 -19.08 17.36
C PRO A 115 1.05 -19.10 15.86
N TRP A 116 0.90 -17.93 15.23
CA TRP A 116 0.62 -17.78 13.81
C TRP A 116 1.86 -17.43 12.98
N ARG A 117 3.04 -17.69 13.49
CA ARG A 117 4.29 -17.45 12.76
C ARG A 117 4.24 -18.07 11.38
N ASP A 118 4.64 -17.30 10.38
CA ASP A 118 4.72 -17.69 8.97
C ASP A 118 3.37 -18.15 8.35
N HIS A 119 2.24 -17.78 8.98
CA HIS A 119 0.91 -18.03 8.44
C HIS A 119 0.68 -17.22 7.15
N VAL A 120 0.11 -17.86 6.13
CA VAL A 120 -0.28 -17.22 4.87
C VAL A 120 -1.68 -16.61 5.02
N VAL A 121 -1.84 -15.36 4.68
CA VAL A 121 -3.13 -14.65 4.69
C VAL A 121 -3.80 -14.84 3.33
N GLU A 122 -4.79 -15.72 3.25
CA GLU A 122 -5.46 -16.12 2.01
C GLU A 122 -6.13 -14.94 1.28
N SER A 123 -6.66 -13.97 2.00
CA SER A 123 -7.28 -12.76 1.42
C SER A 123 -6.32 -11.91 0.60
N VAL A 124 -5.01 -12.03 0.78
CA VAL A 124 -3.99 -11.23 0.08
C VAL A 124 -2.99 -12.07 -0.70
N ASP A 125 -2.83 -13.32 -0.34
CA ASP A 125 -1.94 -14.29 -1.01
C ASP A 125 -2.62 -15.65 -1.17
N PRO A 126 -3.62 -15.74 -2.06
CA PRO A 126 -4.34 -16.99 -2.29
C PRO A 126 -3.40 -18.14 -2.67
N GLY A 127 -3.41 -19.20 -1.85
CA GLY A 127 -2.56 -20.36 -2.05
C GLY A 127 -1.06 -20.13 -1.82
N GLY A 128 -0.65 -19.03 -1.18
CA GLY A 128 0.74 -18.80 -0.79
C GLY A 128 1.70 -18.46 -1.95
N ARG A 129 1.18 -18.06 -3.09
CA ARG A 129 1.97 -17.81 -4.31
C ARG A 129 2.96 -16.64 -4.16
N LEU A 130 2.57 -15.57 -3.47
CA LEU A 130 3.47 -14.46 -3.19
C LEU A 130 4.58 -14.89 -2.24
N TRP A 131 4.22 -15.65 -1.22
CA TRP A 131 5.15 -16.19 -0.24
C TRP A 131 6.25 -17.05 -0.89
N GLU A 132 5.87 -17.87 -1.87
CA GLU A 132 6.78 -18.72 -2.62
C GLU A 132 7.68 -17.93 -3.58
N LEU A 133 7.09 -17.09 -4.45
CA LEU A 133 7.79 -16.40 -5.53
C LEU A 133 8.56 -15.15 -5.08
N LEU A 134 8.09 -14.50 -4.02
CA LEU A 134 8.66 -13.26 -3.47
C LEU A 134 8.95 -13.45 -1.98
N PRO A 135 10.02 -14.20 -1.63
CA PRO A 135 10.22 -14.68 -0.27
C PRO A 135 10.23 -13.57 0.78
N PRO A 136 9.43 -13.67 1.86
CA PRO A 136 9.32 -12.63 2.89
C PRO A 136 10.65 -12.26 3.56
N ARG A 137 11.64 -13.17 3.61
CA ARG A 137 12.99 -12.88 4.12
C ARG A 137 13.73 -11.79 3.34
N GLN A 138 13.31 -11.53 2.10
CA GLN A 138 13.89 -10.48 1.25
C GLN A 138 13.11 -9.16 1.34
N VAL A 139 11.98 -9.14 2.04
CA VAL A 139 11.12 -7.97 2.11
C VAL A 139 11.60 -6.99 3.16
N VAL A 140 11.59 -5.72 2.80
CA VAL A 140 11.50 -4.57 3.69
C VAL A 140 10.10 -3.99 3.57
N GLY A 141 9.35 -4.00 4.66
CA GLY A 141 8.01 -3.41 4.72
C GLY A 141 8.09 -1.89 4.53
N CYS A 142 7.18 -1.33 3.76
CA CYS A 142 7.10 0.12 3.55
C CYS A 142 5.66 0.60 3.68
N ILE A 143 5.39 1.41 4.70
CA ILE A 143 4.08 2.03 4.92
C ILE A 143 4.11 3.44 4.37
N VAL A 144 3.25 3.69 3.38
CA VAL A 144 3.28 4.92 2.59
C VAL A 144 2.18 5.87 3.06
N PHE A 145 2.57 7.04 3.55
CA PHE A 145 1.67 8.17 3.81
C PHE A 145 1.92 9.22 2.72
N TYR A 146 1.09 9.17 1.68
CA TYR A 146 1.37 9.88 0.45
C TYR A 146 0.09 10.02 -0.38
N ALA A 147 -0.09 11.16 -1.03
CA ALA A 147 -1.16 11.34 -2.01
C ALA A 147 -0.60 11.91 -3.31
N ALA A 148 -0.80 11.17 -4.38
CA ALA A 148 -0.54 11.57 -5.76
C ALA A 148 -1.48 10.87 -6.72
N GLU A 149 -1.53 11.38 -7.92
CA GLU A 149 -2.39 10.89 -8.98
C GLU A 149 -1.67 10.90 -10.32
N VAL A 150 -1.93 9.89 -11.16
CA VAL A 150 -1.62 9.97 -12.58
C VAL A 150 -2.73 10.78 -13.24
N ILE A 151 -2.44 12.04 -13.58
CA ILE A 151 -3.41 12.96 -14.20
C ILE A 151 -3.51 12.76 -15.71
N GLU A 152 -2.38 12.40 -16.35
CA GLU A 152 -2.28 12.03 -17.75
C GLU A 152 -1.22 10.94 -17.92
N PRO A 153 -1.21 10.16 -19.02
CA PRO A 153 -0.13 9.23 -19.30
C PRO A 153 1.24 9.90 -19.22
N GLY A 154 2.14 9.38 -18.37
CA GLY A 154 3.48 9.94 -18.14
C GLY A 154 3.52 11.15 -17.18
N ILE A 155 2.39 11.62 -16.67
CA ILE A 155 2.32 12.80 -15.79
C ILE A 155 1.65 12.48 -14.46
N ILE A 156 2.36 12.70 -13.37
CA ILE A 156 1.93 12.48 -12.01
C ILE A 156 1.82 13.82 -11.28
N GLU A 157 0.73 14.05 -10.59
CA GLU A 157 0.56 15.16 -9.67
C GLU A 157 0.71 14.68 -8.22
N HIS A 158 1.63 15.31 -7.49
CA HIS A 158 1.86 15.06 -6.07
C HIS A 158 1.17 16.15 -5.23
N THR A 159 0.27 15.76 -4.34
CA THR A 159 -0.58 16.71 -3.59
C THR A 159 -0.32 16.72 -2.10
N TYR A 160 0.06 15.60 -1.48
CA TYR A 160 0.17 15.53 -0.03
C TYR A 160 1.18 14.51 0.46
N SER A 161 1.97 14.90 1.46
CA SER A 161 2.93 14.07 2.23
C SER A 161 3.99 13.39 1.34
N ASN A 162 5.05 12.92 1.96
CA ASN A 162 6.16 12.23 1.29
C ASN A 162 6.82 11.21 2.24
N ARG A 163 6.03 10.62 3.16
CA ARG A 163 6.54 9.70 4.19
C ARG A 163 6.40 8.25 3.75
N PHE A 164 7.53 7.53 3.81
CA PHE A 164 7.70 6.12 3.49
C PHE A 164 8.35 5.43 4.68
N SER A 165 7.56 5.00 5.66
CA SER A 165 8.06 4.35 6.87
C SER A 165 8.54 2.93 6.55
N LEU A 166 9.78 2.63 6.87
CA LEU A 166 10.44 1.35 6.55
C LEU A 166 10.62 0.48 7.79
N GLY A 167 10.66 -0.83 7.61
CA GLY A 167 11.02 -1.76 8.68
C GLY A 167 11.09 -3.20 8.22
N GLU A 168 11.91 -3.98 8.92
CA GLU A 168 11.98 -5.42 8.68
C GLU A 168 10.73 -6.11 9.22
N PRO A 169 10.16 -7.09 8.48
CA PRO A 169 9.02 -7.87 8.97
C PRO A 169 9.28 -8.60 10.31
N ASN A 170 10.51 -9.00 10.57
CA ASN A 170 10.89 -9.67 11.83
C ASN A 170 11.25 -8.70 12.97
N GLY A 171 11.13 -7.36 12.75
CA GLY A 171 11.44 -6.34 13.74
C GLY A 171 12.92 -6.07 13.97
N ASN A 172 13.82 -6.73 13.25
CA ASN A 172 15.27 -6.53 13.41
C ASN A 172 15.71 -5.24 12.72
N LYS A 173 16.79 -4.66 13.22
CA LYS A 173 17.53 -3.61 12.49
C LYS A 173 18.43 -4.28 11.46
N SER A 174 18.47 -3.75 10.24
CA SER A 174 19.31 -4.29 9.18
C SER A 174 20.00 -3.19 8.38
N ALA A 175 21.19 -3.45 7.90
CA ALA A 175 21.92 -2.52 7.05
C ALA A 175 21.17 -2.20 5.74
N ARG A 176 20.41 -3.16 5.18
CA ARG A 176 19.63 -2.92 3.96
C ARG A 176 18.50 -1.91 4.21
N THR A 177 17.82 -1.98 5.35
CA THR A 177 16.75 -1.04 5.70
C THR A 177 17.30 0.35 5.96
N GLU A 178 18.46 0.46 6.64
CA GLU A 178 19.15 1.73 6.88
C GLU A 178 19.64 2.36 5.57
N SER A 179 20.28 1.57 4.68
CA SER A 179 20.72 2.04 3.36
C SER A 179 19.57 2.51 2.50
N LEU A 180 18.44 1.81 2.53
CA LEU A 180 17.22 2.21 1.80
C LEU A 180 16.64 3.52 2.37
N SER A 181 16.60 3.65 3.71
CA SER A 181 16.17 4.89 4.38
C SER A 181 17.05 6.08 3.99
N GLN A 182 18.35 5.90 3.99
CA GLN A 182 19.29 6.93 3.56
C GLN A 182 19.04 7.33 2.10
N LEU A 183 18.95 6.37 1.18
CA LEU A 183 18.72 6.61 -0.24
C LEU A 183 17.41 7.38 -0.50
N LEU A 184 16.32 6.99 0.17
CA LEU A 184 15.05 7.70 0.06
C LEU A 184 15.14 9.12 0.66
N SER A 185 15.88 9.30 1.75
CA SER A 185 16.09 10.61 2.37
C SER A 185 16.92 11.55 1.50
N GLU A 186 17.96 11.04 0.85
CA GLU A 186 18.77 11.78 -0.14
C GLU A 186 17.91 12.18 -1.36
N ALA A 187 16.91 11.37 -1.71
CA ALA A 187 15.91 11.70 -2.73
C ALA A 187 14.86 12.73 -2.27
N GLY A 188 14.95 13.26 -1.04
CA GLY A 188 14.05 14.26 -0.47
C GLY A 188 12.75 13.68 0.09
N LEU A 189 12.73 12.39 0.43
CA LEU A 189 11.58 11.71 1.02
C LEU A 189 11.80 11.51 2.53
N LYS A 190 10.73 11.46 3.31
CA LYS A 190 10.79 11.10 4.73
C LYS A 190 10.72 9.59 4.87
N ALA A 191 11.82 8.94 5.19
CA ALA A 191 11.94 7.48 5.23
C ALA A 191 12.39 6.96 6.60
N PRO A 192 11.64 7.16 7.69
CA PRO A 192 12.04 6.69 9.01
C PRO A 192 12.07 5.16 9.05
N VAL A 193 13.06 4.60 9.76
CA VAL A 193 13.14 3.18 10.09
C VAL A 193 12.36 2.93 11.37
N CYS A 194 11.35 2.09 11.30
CA CYS A 194 10.47 1.73 12.42
C CYS A 194 10.95 0.43 13.07
N ALA A 195 11.05 0.41 14.39
CA ALA A 195 11.38 -0.80 15.14
C ALA A 195 10.29 -1.88 15.01
N ASN A 196 9.03 -1.46 14.86
CA ASN A 196 7.91 -2.34 14.60
C ASN A 196 7.07 -1.80 13.44
N ILE A 197 7.32 -2.31 12.25
CA ILE A 197 6.60 -1.89 11.03
C ILE A 197 5.12 -2.27 11.06
N ARG A 198 4.75 -3.31 11.80
CA ARG A 198 3.34 -3.71 11.96
C ARG A 198 2.54 -2.68 12.75
N SER A 199 3.14 -2.05 13.77
CA SER A 199 2.46 -0.96 14.50
C SER A 199 2.16 0.22 13.59
N GLU A 200 3.10 0.60 12.73
CA GLU A 200 2.90 1.66 11.73
C GLU A 200 1.84 1.28 10.70
N LEU A 201 1.85 0.02 10.26
CA LEU A 201 0.83 -0.54 9.38
C LEU A 201 -0.56 -0.46 10.01
N TRP A 202 -0.73 -0.95 11.23
CA TRP A 202 -2.01 -0.96 11.92
C TRP A 202 -2.53 0.45 12.19
N LEU A 203 -1.67 1.40 12.53
CA LEU A 203 -2.06 2.80 12.72
C LEU A 203 -2.70 3.38 11.45
N LYS A 204 -2.15 3.10 10.29
CA LYS A 204 -2.72 3.49 8.99
C LYS A 204 -3.97 2.69 8.65
N LEU A 205 -3.89 1.38 8.76
CA LEU A 205 -4.96 0.45 8.44
C LEU A 205 -6.22 0.73 9.26
N TRP A 206 -6.07 1.04 10.53
CA TRP A 206 -7.16 1.29 11.46
C TRP A 206 -8.14 2.38 11.00
N GLY A 207 -7.64 3.44 10.39
CA GLY A 207 -8.49 4.43 9.71
C GLY A 207 -9.02 3.93 8.36
N ASN A 208 -8.13 3.34 7.54
CA ASN A 208 -8.50 2.94 6.19
C ASN A 208 -9.59 1.86 6.16
N LEU A 209 -9.52 0.85 7.04
CA LEU A 209 -10.50 -0.23 7.08
C LEU A 209 -11.94 0.26 7.35
N ALA A 210 -12.10 1.37 8.08
CA ALA A 210 -13.41 1.95 8.38
C ALA A 210 -13.82 2.99 7.33
N PHE A 211 -12.97 3.99 7.07
CA PHE A 211 -13.35 5.13 6.24
C PHE A 211 -13.32 4.85 4.73
N ASN A 212 -12.47 3.94 4.25
CA ASN A 212 -12.43 3.65 2.82
C ASN A 212 -13.74 3.00 2.31
N PRO A 213 -14.25 1.91 2.93
CA PRO A 213 -15.51 1.32 2.49
C PRO A 213 -16.71 2.26 2.74
N LEU A 214 -16.76 2.98 3.86
CA LEU A 214 -17.81 3.96 4.11
C LEU A 214 -17.85 5.05 3.04
N SER A 215 -16.70 5.58 2.66
CA SER A 215 -16.58 6.57 1.59
C SER A 215 -17.03 6.02 0.24
N ALA A 216 -16.60 4.79 -0.11
CA ALA A 216 -17.00 4.14 -1.38
C ALA A 216 -18.51 3.86 -1.46
N LEU A 217 -19.15 3.50 -0.34
CA LEU A 217 -20.59 3.22 -0.29
C LEU A 217 -21.45 4.48 -0.29
N THR A 218 -21.01 5.54 0.39
CA THR A 218 -21.79 6.77 0.58
C THR A 218 -21.47 7.88 -0.42
N GLY A 219 -20.32 7.81 -1.09
CA GLY A 219 -19.79 8.89 -1.95
C GLY A 219 -19.27 10.10 -1.16
N LEU A 220 -19.21 10.02 0.18
CA LEU A 220 -18.82 11.13 1.04
C LEU A 220 -17.31 11.24 1.24
N THR A 221 -16.86 12.47 1.45
CA THR A 221 -15.49 12.81 1.87
C THR A 221 -15.29 12.54 3.37
N VAL A 222 -14.03 12.44 3.82
CA VAL A 222 -13.70 12.03 5.19
C VAL A 222 -14.21 13.02 6.25
N ASP A 223 -14.22 14.32 5.98
CA ASP A 223 -14.80 15.34 6.86
C ASP A 223 -16.30 15.13 7.05
N ARG A 224 -17.02 14.76 6.00
CA ARG A 224 -18.46 14.45 6.06
C ARG A 224 -18.75 13.14 6.78
N LEU A 225 -17.90 12.14 6.63
CA LEU A 225 -18.03 10.87 7.35
C LEU A 225 -17.80 11.03 8.84
N THR A 226 -16.83 11.85 9.24
CA THR A 226 -16.46 12.04 10.65
C THR A 226 -17.37 13.02 11.38
N SER A 227 -18.02 13.97 10.68
CA SER A 227 -18.95 14.95 11.27
C SER A 227 -20.39 14.42 11.46
N ARG A 228 -20.80 13.37 10.75
CA ARG A 228 -22.11 12.74 10.88
C ARG A 228 -22.07 11.66 11.95
N LEU A 229 -22.88 11.82 13.00
CA LEU A 229 -22.86 10.95 14.18
C LEU A 229 -23.13 9.48 13.84
N ASP A 230 -24.07 9.20 12.94
CA ASP A 230 -24.43 7.87 12.46
C ASP A 230 -23.23 7.15 11.79
N LEU A 231 -22.53 7.83 10.88
CA LEU A 231 -21.37 7.30 10.17
C LEU A 231 -20.11 7.23 11.05
N ARG A 232 -19.92 8.23 11.91
CA ARG A 232 -18.85 8.23 12.93
C ARG A 232 -18.98 7.03 13.87
N ASN A 233 -20.20 6.71 14.34
CA ASN A 233 -20.44 5.56 15.21
C ASN A 233 -20.21 4.22 14.47
N THR A 234 -20.59 4.13 13.19
CA THR A 234 -20.28 2.95 12.37
C THR A 234 -18.77 2.76 12.22
N ALA A 235 -18.04 3.83 11.90
CA ALA A 235 -16.57 3.77 11.80
C ALA A 235 -15.96 3.36 13.15
N ARG A 236 -16.43 3.92 14.27
CA ARG A 236 -15.99 3.57 15.62
C ARG A 236 -16.15 2.07 15.90
N ALA A 237 -17.34 1.52 15.66
CA ALA A 237 -17.62 0.10 15.89
C ALA A 237 -16.70 -0.81 15.10
N MET A 238 -16.44 -0.50 13.83
CA MET A 238 -15.47 -1.24 13.00
C MET A 238 -14.04 -1.12 13.57
N MET A 239 -13.65 0.05 14.04
CA MET A 239 -12.32 0.29 14.62
C MET A 239 -12.16 -0.42 15.97
N GLU A 240 -13.22 -0.55 16.78
CA GLU A 240 -13.23 -1.31 18.03
C GLU A 240 -12.98 -2.80 17.76
N GLU A 241 -13.70 -3.40 16.80
CA GLU A 241 -13.47 -4.78 16.37
C GLU A 241 -12.03 -5.01 15.91
N ALA A 242 -11.53 -4.14 15.03
CA ALA A 242 -10.16 -4.20 14.53
C ALA A 242 -9.11 -4.04 15.64
N ALA A 243 -9.38 -3.21 16.66
CA ALA A 243 -8.49 -3.04 17.80
C ALA A 243 -8.37 -4.31 18.65
N LEU A 244 -9.44 -5.10 18.78
CA LEU A 244 -9.40 -6.39 19.47
C LEU A 244 -8.51 -7.40 18.72
N VAL A 245 -8.60 -7.43 17.39
CA VAL A 245 -7.73 -8.26 16.55
C VAL A 245 -6.27 -7.80 16.66
N ALA A 246 -6.01 -6.51 16.49
CA ALA A 246 -4.67 -5.94 16.62
C ALA A 246 -4.03 -6.27 17.98
N LYS A 247 -4.78 -6.11 19.07
CA LYS A 247 -4.34 -6.46 20.42
C LYS A 247 -3.99 -7.94 20.56
N ALA A 248 -4.80 -8.85 19.99
CA ALA A 248 -4.51 -10.28 19.99
C ALA A 248 -3.21 -10.61 19.22
N LEU A 249 -2.86 -9.81 18.23
CA LEU A 249 -1.61 -9.91 17.45
C LEU A 249 -0.44 -9.12 18.07
N GLY A 250 -0.57 -8.65 19.32
CA GLY A 250 0.49 -7.95 20.03
C GLY A 250 0.69 -6.49 19.62
N ILE A 251 -0.28 -5.89 18.92
CA ILE A 251 -0.24 -4.47 18.53
C ILE A 251 -0.93 -3.63 19.61
N SER A 252 -0.31 -2.50 19.96
CA SER A 252 -0.90 -1.45 20.79
C SER A 252 -0.96 -0.14 20.02
N PHE A 253 -2.06 0.59 20.19
CA PHE A 253 -2.21 1.92 19.61
C PHE A 253 -1.80 2.99 20.61
N SER A 254 -1.11 4.01 20.13
CA SER A 254 -0.66 5.16 20.93
C SER A 254 -1.71 6.26 21.07
N MET A 255 -2.86 6.09 20.43
CA MET A 255 -3.99 7.03 20.46
C MET A 255 -5.32 6.29 20.61
N SER A 256 -6.33 6.99 21.07
CA SER A 256 -7.71 6.49 21.14
C SER A 256 -8.38 6.45 19.76
N ILE A 257 -9.51 5.74 19.69
CA ILE A 257 -10.35 5.70 18.48
C ILE A 257 -10.86 7.09 18.11
N ASP A 258 -11.27 7.88 19.11
CA ASP A 258 -11.78 9.23 18.87
C ASP A 258 -10.69 10.14 18.28
N GLU A 259 -9.51 10.15 18.89
CA GLU A 259 -8.37 10.92 18.34
C GLU A 259 -8.04 10.49 16.91
N ARG A 260 -8.12 9.20 16.61
CA ARG A 260 -7.86 8.70 15.26
C ARG A 260 -8.95 9.14 14.26
N ILE A 261 -10.22 9.13 14.67
CA ILE A 261 -11.35 9.63 13.86
C ILE A 261 -11.20 11.13 13.61
N ASP A 262 -10.90 11.91 14.65
CA ASP A 262 -10.74 13.37 14.56
C ASP A 262 -9.55 13.73 13.66
N LEU A 263 -8.44 13.01 13.78
CA LEU A 263 -7.29 13.16 12.88
C LEU A 263 -7.67 12.85 11.42
N THR A 264 -8.54 11.86 11.17
CA THR A 264 -9.03 11.58 9.83
C THR A 264 -9.89 12.71 9.29
N GLY A 265 -10.79 13.27 10.11
CA GLY A 265 -11.64 14.40 9.75
C GLY A 265 -10.86 15.68 9.48
N SER A 266 -9.75 15.90 10.19
CA SER A 266 -8.90 17.10 10.02
C SER A 266 -8.22 17.22 8.65
N VAL A 267 -8.21 16.13 7.85
CA VAL A 267 -7.72 16.17 6.46
C VAL A 267 -8.64 17.02 5.56
N GLY A 268 -9.89 17.25 5.99
CA GLY A 268 -10.86 18.07 5.26
C GLY A 268 -11.62 17.29 4.18
N ALA A 269 -12.07 17.99 3.14
CA ALA A 269 -12.91 17.45 2.06
C ALA A 269 -12.09 16.53 1.12
N HIS A 270 -11.55 15.45 1.67
CA HIS A 270 -10.74 14.47 0.95
C HIS A 270 -11.54 13.20 0.64
N LYS A 271 -11.52 12.75 -0.62
CA LYS A 271 -12.04 11.45 -1.04
C LYS A 271 -11.02 10.37 -0.74
N THR A 272 -11.46 9.28 -0.11
CA THR A 272 -10.57 8.13 0.10
C THR A 272 -10.10 7.51 -1.22
N SER A 273 -8.97 6.81 -1.20
CA SER A 273 -8.46 6.12 -2.40
C SER A 273 -9.47 5.09 -2.95
N MET A 274 -10.24 4.44 -2.09
CA MET A 274 -11.25 3.47 -2.49
C MET A 274 -12.42 4.13 -3.23
N LEU A 275 -12.90 5.29 -2.78
CA LEU A 275 -13.92 6.06 -3.49
C LEU A 275 -13.38 6.56 -4.85
N GLN A 276 -12.15 7.09 -4.87
CA GLN A 276 -11.53 7.53 -6.12
C GLN A 276 -11.39 6.39 -7.14
N ASP A 277 -11.06 5.18 -6.68
CA ASP A 277 -11.00 4.01 -7.54
C ASP A 277 -12.36 3.62 -8.09
N LEU A 278 -13.39 3.61 -7.24
CA LEU A 278 -14.77 3.32 -7.66
C LEU A 278 -15.26 4.32 -8.71
N GLU A 279 -15.07 5.62 -8.49
CA GLU A 279 -15.48 6.69 -9.42
C GLU A 279 -14.75 6.59 -10.78
N ARG A 280 -13.54 6.03 -10.80
CA ARG A 280 -12.74 5.86 -12.02
C ARG A 280 -12.88 4.48 -12.66
N GLY A 281 -13.78 3.65 -12.17
CA GLY A 281 -13.94 2.29 -12.68
C GLY A 281 -12.70 1.43 -12.49
N ARG A 282 -11.98 1.58 -11.37
CA ARG A 282 -10.75 0.82 -11.05
C ARG A 282 -11.00 -0.17 -9.92
N PRO A 283 -10.40 -1.37 -9.94
CA PRO A 283 -10.48 -2.31 -8.83
C PRO A 283 -10.00 -1.69 -7.51
N MET A 284 -10.78 -1.93 -6.45
CA MET A 284 -10.53 -1.44 -5.09
C MET A 284 -9.75 -2.46 -4.26
N GLU A 285 -8.94 -2.00 -3.30
CA GLU A 285 -8.15 -2.87 -2.39
C GLU A 285 -9.00 -3.41 -1.22
N ILE A 286 -10.16 -3.99 -1.51
CA ILE A 286 -11.15 -4.42 -0.50
C ILE A 286 -10.57 -5.51 0.40
N ASP A 287 -10.00 -6.55 -0.21
CA ASP A 287 -9.57 -7.73 0.53
C ASP A 287 -8.34 -7.46 1.40
N ALA A 288 -7.39 -6.67 0.93
CA ALA A 288 -6.22 -6.32 1.73
C ALA A 288 -6.55 -5.39 2.90
N LEU A 289 -7.55 -4.49 2.74
CA LEU A 289 -7.93 -3.52 3.76
C LEU A 289 -8.93 -4.07 4.77
N LEU A 290 -9.93 -4.82 4.33
CA LEU A 290 -11.02 -5.28 5.19
C LEU A 290 -11.14 -6.79 5.21
N GLY A 291 -11.05 -7.47 4.07
CA GLY A 291 -11.14 -8.94 4.00
C GLY A 291 -10.08 -9.63 4.84
N ALA A 292 -8.83 -9.19 4.73
CA ALA A 292 -7.72 -9.72 5.52
C ALA A 292 -7.91 -9.48 7.02
N VAL A 293 -8.43 -8.33 7.44
CA VAL A 293 -8.68 -8.07 8.88
C VAL A 293 -9.81 -8.96 9.42
N VAL A 294 -10.85 -9.22 8.63
CA VAL A 294 -11.90 -10.19 8.98
C VAL A 294 -11.32 -11.61 9.07
N GLU A 295 -10.44 -12.01 8.16
CA GLU A 295 -9.72 -13.28 8.23
C GLU A 295 -8.88 -13.39 9.52
N LEU A 296 -8.14 -12.32 9.86
CA LEU A 296 -7.37 -12.24 11.12
C LEU A 296 -8.29 -12.28 12.35
N GLY A 297 -9.49 -11.74 12.28
CA GLY A 297 -10.51 -11.85 13.32
C GLY A 297 -10.87 -13.32 13.60
N ARG A 298 -11.12 -14.09 12.54
CA ARG A 298 -11.39 -15.53 12.63
C ARG A 298 -10.18 -16.29 13.19
N LEU A 299 -8.99 -15.99 12.68
CA LEU A 299 -7.73 -16.61 13.13
C LEU A 299 -7.46 -16.39 14.61
N THR A 300 -7.78 -15.20 15.13
CA THR A 300 -7.57 -14.82 16.54
C THR A 300 -8.78 -15.07 17.44
N GLY A 301 -9.87 -15.63 16.91
CA GLY A 301 -11.12 -15.87 17.64
C GLY A 301 -11.82 -14.57 18.10
N LYS A 302 -11.65 -13.46 17.37
CA LYS A 302 -12.31 -12.18 17.65
C LYS A 302 -13.48 -11.99 16.71
N PRO A 303 -14.72 -11.81 17.21
CA PRO A 303 -15.89 -11.56 16.36
C PRO A 303 -15.80 -10.19 15.70
N MET A 304 -16.20 -10.11 14.43
CA MET A 304 -16.12 -8.89 13.63
C MET A 304 -17.43 -8.62 12.85
N PRO A 305 -18.60 -8.59 13.49
CA PRO A 305 -19.88 -8.49 12.80
C PRO A 305 -20.05 -7.18 11.99
N GLN A 306 -19.55 -6.04 12.47
CA GLN A 306 -19.61 -4.79 11.73
C GLN A 306 -18.70 -4.79 10.51
N CYS A 307 -17.48 -5.29 10.67
CA CYS A 307 -16.53 -5.41 9.58
C CYS A 307 -17.00 -6.45 8.54
N GLU A 308 -17.60 -7.56 8.95
CA GLU A 308 -18.16 -8.58 8.03
C GLU A 308 -19.36 -8.02 7.23
N ALA A 309 -20.27 -7.31 7.88
CA ALA A 309 -21.39 -6.64 7.22
C ALA A 309 -20.89 -5.58 6.21
N MET A 310 -19.91 -4.76 6.60
CA MET A 310 -19.31 -3.76 5.74
C MET A 310 -18.58 -4.40 4.55
N LEU A 311 -17.87 -5.52 4.76
CA LEU A 311 -17.19 -6.27 3.71
C LEU A 311 -18.18 -6.80 2.67
N ALA A 312 -19.31 -7.36 3.12
CA ALA A 312 -20.36 -7.83 2.22
C ALA A 312 -20.93 -6.69 1.36
N LEU A 313 -21.23 -5.54 1.97
CA LEU A 313 -21.77 -4.36 1.28
C LEU A 313 -20.80 -3.79 0.25
N VAL A 314 -19.53 -3.60 0.62
CA VAL A 314 -18.55 -3.01 -0.31
C VAL A 314 -18.18 -3.97 -1.45
N ARG A 315 -18.13 -5.29 -1.20
CA ARG A 315 -17.98 -6.29 -2.27
C ARG A 315 -19.19 -6.28 -3.20
N GLY A 316 -20.41 -6.23 -2.68
CA GLY A 316 -21.64 -6.10 -3.46
C GLY A 316 -21.62 -4.85 -4.36
N ARG A 317 -21.21 -3.70 -3.81
CA ARG A 317 -21.06 -2.46 -4.59
C ARG A 317 -20.02 -2.59 -5.69
N ALA A 318 -18.89 -3.25 -5.39
CA ALA A 318 -17.81 -3.46 -6.35
C ALA A 318 -18.21 -4.43 -7.48
N ARG A 319 -18.94 -5.52 -7.17
CA ARG A 319 -19.51 -6.44 -8.17
C ARG A 319 -20.48 -5.73 -9.09
N GLN A 320 -21.40 -4.95 -8.53
CA GLN A 320 -22.33 -4.18 -9.35
C GLN A 320 -21.63 -3.21 -10.29
N ALA A 321 -20.46 -2.70 -9.93
CA ALA A 321 -19.65 -1.84 -10.78
C ALA A 321 -18.74 -2.62 -11.76
N GLY A 322 -18.76 -3.95 -11.77
CA GLY A 322 -17.87 -4.78 -12.57
C GLY A 322 -16.39 -4.73 -12.15
N LEU A 323 -16.12 -4.37 -10.87
CA LEU A 323 -14.77 -4.12 -10.33
C LEU A 323 -14.31 -5.18 -9.32
N TYR A 324 -15.10 -6.24 -9.13
CA TYR A 324 -14.81 -7.34 -8.22
C TYR A 324 -15.38 -8.64 -8.82
N PRO A 325 -14.68 -9.77 -8.71
CA PRO A 325 -15.19 -11.06 -9.20
C PRO A 325 -16.45 -11.50 -8.44
N ASP A 326 -17.27 -12.32 -9.10
CA ASP A 326 -18.48 -12.91 -8.52
C ASP A 326 -18.19 -13.94 -7.43
#